data_93a2a14b5be842c6f8e33cb42252b9b5
#
_entry.id   93a2a14b5be842c6f8e33cb42252b9b5
#
_cell.length_a   1.000
_cell.length_b   1.000
_cell.length_c   1.000
_cell.angle_alpha   90.00
_cell.angle_beta   90.00
_cell.angle_gamma   90.00
#
_symmetry.space_group_name_H-M   'P 1'
#
loop_
_entity.id
_entity.type
_entity.pdbx_description
1 polymer ?
#
loop_
_entity_poly.entity_id
_entity_poly.type
_entity_poly.pdbx_seq_one_letter_code
_entity_poly.pdbx_strand_id
1 'polypeptide(L)'
;LEGEKNCALLLADCYMSKTGGKAPTQKTGTSPYWEKDEIRLTSVETPVVCKNFSIQEDVSNTMGDICEKAVLLSGNQIAYVRYNVGDFKQLTGTYSVPDNGVGEKDEYTLTIYLGEDEQNPSWNGTLSRGTEATPFDIDVEDAQFVTFKLEGARNCGLLLSDAYLRK
;
A
#
# COMPACT_ATOMS: atom_id res chain seq x y z
N LEU A 1 18.60 -1.77 24.25
CA LEU A 1 17.20 -1.98 23.85
C LEU A 1 16.64 -3.09 24.73
N GLU A 2 15.89 -2.70 25.76
CA GLU A 2 15.03 -3.62 26.52
C GLU A 2 13.65 -3.56 25.85
N GLY A 3 13.28 -4.60 25.13
CA GLY A 3 12.01 -4.73 24.47
C GLY A 3 11.45 -6.14 24.62
N GLU A 4 10.15 -6.27 24.53
CA GLU A 4 9.47 -7.56 24.54
C GLU A 4 10.00 -8.48 23.43
N LYS A 5 9.90 -9.80 23.65
CA LYS A 5 10.29 -10.82 22.69
C LYS A 5 9.55 -10.56 21.37
N ASN A 6 10.30 -10.38 20.28
CA ASN A 6 9.91 -10.12 18.90
C ASN A 6 10.05 -8.66 18.41
N CYS A 7 10.80 -7.80 19.09
CA CYS A 7 11.23 -6.55 18.50
C CYS A 7 12.33 -6.80 17.47
N ALA A 8 12.05 -6.51 16.20
CA ALA A 8 13.05 -6.46 15.14
C ALA A 8 13.34 -5.00 14.80
N LEU A 9 14.60 -4.60 14.86
CA LEU A 9 15.07 -3.31 14.37
C LEU A 9 15.78 -3.54 13.04
N LEU A 10 15.19 -3.08 11.95
CA LEU A 10 15.85 -3.05 10.65
C LEU A 10 16.56 -1.70 10.51
N LEU A 11 17.88 -1.71 10.51
CA LEU A 11 18.72 -0.56 10.19
C LEU A 11 19.23 -0.74 8.75
N ALA A 12 18.52 -0.16 7.80
CA ALA A 12 18.97 -0.08 6.42
C ALA A 12 19.60 1.30 6.19
N ASP A 13 20.78 1.32 5.55
CA ASP A 13 21.50 2.54 5.15
C ASP A 13 21.81 3.54 6.29
N CYS A 14 22.18 3.01 7.47
CA CYS A 14 22.62 3.85 8.57
C CYS A 14 24.06 4.32 8.37
N TYR A 15 24.24 5.64 8.15
CA TYR A 15 25.55 6.30 8.15
C TYR A 15 25.81 6.98 9.47
N MET A 16 26.92 6.62 10.12
CA MET A 16 27.46 7.37 11.25
C MET A 16 28.55 8.32 10.77
N SER A 17 28.29 9.62 10.77
CA SER A 17 29.30 10.67 10.52
C SER A 17 29.97 11.10 11.81
N LYS A 18 31.30 11.06 11.85
CA LYS A 18 32.09 11.55 13.00
C LYS A 18 32.27 13.07 13.04
N THR A 19 31.87 13.79 12.03
CA THR A 19 31.97 15.24 11.92
C THR A 19 30.62 15.80 11.52
N GLY A 20 30.11 16.80 12.23
CA GLY A 20 28.78 17.42 12.07
C GLY A 20 28.52 18.06 10.68
N GLY A 21 28.79 17.32 9.61
CA GLY A 21 28.38 17.64 8.27
C GLY A 21 26.85 17.37 8.12
N LYS A 22 26.15 18.22 7.36
CA LYS A 22 24.80 17.95 6.91
C LYS A 22 24.72 16.51 6.41
N ALA A 23 23.75 15.75 6.91
CA ALA A 23 23.42 14.46 6.35
C ALA A 23 23.35 14.60 4.83
N PRO A 24 24.00 13.74 4.05
CA PRO A 24 23.81 13.76 2.61
C PRO A 24 22.32 13.68 2.38
N THR A 25 21.79 14.56 1.55
CA THR A 25 20.44 14.43 1.02
C THR A 25 20.41 13.04 0.40
N GLN A 26 19.74 12.10 1.04
CA GLN A 26 19.59 10.76 0.50
C GLN A 26 18.97 10.95 -0.88
N LYS A 27 19.75 10.75 -1.93
CA LYS A 27 19.15 10.17 -3.13
C LYS A 27 18.64 8.83 -2.65
N THR A 28 17.33 8.74 -2.47
CA THR A 28 16.62 7.51 -2.18
C THR A 28 17.25 6.43 -3.02
N GLY A 29 17.80 5.42 -2.36
CA GLY A 29 18.55 4.38 -3.04
C GLY A 29 17.73 3.90 -4.23
N THR A 30 18.35 3.85 -5.38
CA THR A 30 17.76 3.35 -6.60
C THR A 30 17.37 1.90 -6.35
N SER A 31 16.11 1.71 -5.97
CA SER A 31 15.52 0.38 -5.99
C SER A 31 15.68 -0.14 -7.42
N PRO A 32 16.05 -1.40 -7.67
CA PRO A 32 16.11 -1.97 -9.01
C PRO A 32 14.82 -1.83 -9.82
N TYR A 33 13.74 -1.39 -9.17
CA TYR A 33 12.45 -1.11 -9.80
C TYR A 33 12.42 0.24 -10.56
N TRP A 34 13.26 1.22 -10.21
CA TRP A 34 13.22 2.57 -10.78
C TRP A 34 13.74 2.67 -12.22
N GLU A 35 14.44 1.64 -12.71
CA GLU A 35 14.87 1.57 -14.10
C GLU A 35 13.75 1.15 -15.07
N LYS A 36 12.61 0.67 -14.55
CA LYS A 36 11.49 0.19 -15.35
C LYS A 36 10.51 1.31 -15.65
N ASP A 37 9.92 1.29 -16.84
CA ASP A 37 8.85 2.21 -17.23
C ASP A 37 7.50 1.83 -16.61
N GLU A 38 7.35 0.56 -16.24
CA GLU A 38 6.16 0.02 -15.59
C GLU A 38 6.55 -0.97 -14.49
N ILE A 39 5.87 -0.88 -13.34
CA ILE A 39 6.02 -1.80 -12.22
C ILE A 39 4.65 -2.25 -11.73
N ARG A 40 4.46 -3.56 -11.62
CA ARG A 40 3.28 -4.13 -10.95
C ARG A 40 3.46 -4.03 -9.42
N LEU A 41 2.46 -3.52 -8.68
CA LEU A 41 2.55 -3.38 -7.22
C LEU A 41 2.84 -4.71 -6.50
N THR A 42 2.36 -5.83 -7.03
CA THR A 42 2.66 -7.17 -6.50
C THR A 42 4.12 -7.61 -6.69
N SER A 43 4.94 -6.85 -7.41
CA SER A 43 6.39 -7.06 -7.51
C SER A 43 7.15 -6.28 -6.43
N VAL A 44 6.49 -5.39 -5.70
CA VAL A 44 7.08 -4.59 -4.62
C VAL A 44 6.86 -5.34 -3.31
N GLU A 45 7.75 -6.28 -2.99
CA GLU A 45 7.64 -7.13 -1.80
C GLU A 45 7.81 -6.37 -0.49
N THR A 46 8.56 -5.28 -0.51
CA THR A 46 8.84 -4.44 0.66
C THR A 46 8.36 -3.00 0.43
N PRO A 47 7.10 -2.69 0.76
CA PRO A 47 6.61 -1.31 0.76
C PRO A 47 7.32 -0.47 1.82
N VAL A 48 7.25 0.87 1.70
CA VAL A 48 7.92 1.80 2.63
C VAL A 48 7.44 1.61 4.06
N VAL A 49 6.13 1.49 4.24
CA VAL A 49 5.47 1.18 5.52
C VAL A 49 4.24 0.34 5.22
N CYS A 50 3.95 -0.64 6.06
CA CYS A 50 2.73 -1.42 5.94
C CYS A 50 2.26 -1.99 7.27
N LYS A 51 0.97 -2.29 7.34
CA LYS A 51 0.35 -3.04 8.43
C LYS A 51 -0.74 -3.93 7.85
N ASN A 52 -0.72 -5.21 8.22
CA ASN A 52 -1.69 -6.18 7.74
C ASN A 52 -1.70 -6.28 6.19
N PHE A 53 -0.52 -6.37 5.63
CA PHE A 53 -0.21 -6.44 4.20
C PHE A 53 0.35 -7.81 3.84
N SER A 54 -0.05 -8.33 2.69
CA SER A 54 0.55 -9.49 2.04
C SER A 54 0.35 -9.44 0.54
N ILE A 55 1.11 -10.24 -0.20
CA ILE A 55 0.87 -10.52 -1.62
C ILE A 55 0.29 -11.92 -1.68
N GLN A 56 -0.84 -12.07 -2.35
CA GLN A 56 -1.58 -13.33 -2.47
C GLN A 56 -1.75 -13.73 -3.93
N GLU A 57 -1.76 -15.05 -4.18
CA GLU A 57 -2.07 -15.66 -5.47
C GLU A 57 -3.42 -16.36 -5.37
N ASP A 58 -4.14 -16.41 -6.49
CA ASP A 58 -5.45 -17.07 -6.62
C ASP A 58 -6.46 -16.69 -5.53
N VAL A 59 -6.53 -15.39 -5.23
CA VAL A 59 -7.44 -14.87 -4.20
C VAL A 59 -8.77 -14.41 -4.81
N SER A 60 -9.89 -14.84 -4.21
CA SER A 60 -11.22 -14.42 -4.66
C SER A 60 -11.71 -13.15 -3.95
N ASN A 61 -12.43 -12.33 -4.71
CA ASN A 61 -13.20 -11.22 -4.16
C ASN A 61 -14.63 -11.68 -3.78
N THR A 62 -15.38 -10.80 -3.12
CA THR A 62 -16.75 -11.09 -2.67
C THR A 62 -17.76 -11.30 -3.79
N MET A 63 -17.41 -10.94 -5.04
CA MET A 63 -18.24 -11.15 -6.24
C MET A 63 -17.95 -12.50 -6.93
N GLY A 64 -16.94 -13.23 -6.45
CA GLY A 64 -16.53 -14.52 -6.99
C GLY A 64 -15.45 -14.45 -8.08
N ASP A 65 -14.91 -13.26 -8.39
CA ASP A 65 -13.80 -13.13 -9.32
C ASP A 65 -12.50 -13.58 -8.67
N ILE A 66 -11.67 -14.28 -9.42
CA ILE A 66 -10.35 -14.74 -8.99
C ILE A 66 -9.29 -13.79 -9.51
N CYS A 67 -8.50 -13.21 -8.57
CA CYS A 67 -7.32 -12.43 -8.88
C CYS A 67 -6.11 -13.34 -8.87
N GLU A 68 -5.43 -13.52 -10.01
CA GLU A 68 -4.23 -14.38 -10.10
C GLU A 68 -3.14 -13.94 -9.11
N LYS A 69 -2.95 -12.64 -8.96
CA LYS A 69 -2.01 -12.07 -8.00
C LYS A 69 -2.45 -10.68 -7.57
N ALA A 70 -2.62 -10.48 -6.29
CA ALA A 70 -3.07 -9.22 -5.73
C ALA A 70 -2.29 -8.82 -4.47
N VAL A 71 -2.24 -7.53 -4.20
CA VAL A 71 -1.91 -7.00 -2.87
C VAL A 71 -3.14 -7.17 -2.01
N LEU A 72 -2.99 -7.85 -0.88
CA LEU A 72 -4.03 -7.99 0.13
C LEU A 72 -3.71 -7.13 1.35
N LEU A 73 -4.60 -6.23 1.68
CA LEU A 73 -4.69 -5.60 3.00
C LEU A 73 -5.84 -6.27 3.75
N SER A 74 -5.60 -6.84 4.92
CA SER A 74 -6.64 -7.49 5.71
C SER A 74 -6.34 -7.42 7.20
N GLY A 75 -7.17 -6.72 7.96
CA GLY A 75 -6.94 -6.52 9.37
C GLY A 75 -8.20 -6.29 10.19
N ASN A 76 -8.04 -6.30 11.51
CA ASN A 76 -9.07 -5.88 12.44
C ASN A 76 -8.90 -4.38 12.68
N GLN A 77 -9.88 -3.58 12.28
CA GLN A 77 -10.00 -2.12 12.40
C GLN A 77 -9.10 -1.31 11.49
N ILE A 78 -7.85 -1.72 11.24
CA ILE A 78 -6.92 -0.96 10.43
C ILE A 78 -5.99 -1.86 9.61
N ALA A 79 -5.79 -1.50 8.35
CA ALA A 79 -4.73 -2.01 7.50
C ALA A 79 -4.25 -0.90 6.56
N TYR A 80 -2.96 -0.89 6.21
CA TYR A 80 -2.44 0.11 5.28
C TYR A 80 -1.16 -0.37 4.60
N VAL A 81 -0.89 0.26 3.45
CA VAL A 81 0.37 0.13 2.71
C VAL A 81 0.75 1.46 2.09
N ARG A 82 2.02 1.82 2.16
CA ARG A 82 2.61 2.99 1.52
C ARG A 82 3.68 2.59 0.54
N TYR A 83 3.56 3.06 -0.69
CA TYR A 83 4.55 2.90 -1.75
C TYR A 83 5.25 4.21 -2.05
N ASN A 84 6.54 4.14 -2.36
CA ASN A 84 7.24 5.26 -2.97
C ASN A 84 6.90 5.28 -4.46
N VAL A 85 6.43 6.40 -4.98
CA VAL A 85 5.99 6.58 -6.38
C VAL A 85 6.69 7.72 -7.10
N GLY A 86 7.71 8.32 -6.46
CA GLY A 86 8.34 9.58 -6.88
C GLY A 86 8.94 9.63 -8.29
N ASP A 87 9.10 8.50 -9.00
CA ASP A 87 9.57 8.46 -10.39
C ASP A 87 8.46 8.08 -11.39
N PHE A 88 7.23 7.92 -10.91
CA PHE A 88 6.09 7.53 -11.72
C PHE A 88 5.08 8.66 -11.83
N LYS A 89 4.27 8.61 -12.89
CA LYS A 89 3.23 9.61 -13.15
C LYS A 89 1.84 9.08 -12.90
N GLN A 90 1.65 7.78 -13.05
CA GLN A 90 0.33 7.17 -13.01
C GLN A 90 0.36 5.89 -12.20
N LEU A 91 -0.68 5.69 -11.40
CA LEU A 91 -0.98 4.43 -10.72
C LEU A 91 -2.38 3.98 -11.12
N THR A 92 -2.46 2.88 -11.86
CA THR A 92 -3.73 2.28 -12.28
C THR A 92 -3.93 0.93 -11.63
N GLY A 93 -5.17 0.45 -11.56
CA GLY A 93 -5.50 -0.89 -11.06
C GLY A 93 -6.97 -1.07 -10.80
N THR A 94 -7.29 -2.15 -10.11
CA THR A 94 -8.63 -2.45 -9.63
C THR A 94 -8.58 -2.73 -8.14
N TYR A 95 -9.47 -2.10 -7.38
CA TYR A 95 -9.69 -2.49 -5.99
C TYR A 95 -10.97 -3.30 -5.86
N SER A 96 -10.96 -4.27 -4.94
CA SER A 96 -12.13 -5.07 -4.58
C SER A 96 -12.05 -5.53 -3.13
N VAL A 97 -13.12 -6.11 -2.63
CA VAL A 97 -13.20 -6.64 -1.27
C VAL A 97 -12.89 -8.14 -1.29
N PRO A 98 -11.94 -8.64 -0.48
CA PRO A 98 -11.64 -10.07 -0.43
C PRO A 98 -12.82 -10.87 0.14
N ASP A 99 -13.06 -12.06 -0.39
CA ASP A 99 -14.12 -12.94 0.10
C ASP A 99 -13.89 -13.42 1.54
N ASN A 100 -12.63 -13.59 1.90
CA ASN A 100 -12.23 -14.02 3.24
C ASN A 100 -11.89 -12.83 4.15
N GLY A 101 -12.36 -12.89 5.40
CA GLY A 101 -11.96 -11.94 6.46
C GLY A 101 -12.85 -10.70 6.61
N VAL A 102 -13.84 -10.51 5.71
CA VAL A 102 -14.80 -9.41 5.80
C VAL A 102 -16.22 -9.99 5.99
N GLY A 103 -16.88 -9.64 7.07
CA GLY A 103 -18.24 -10.09 7.36
C GLY A 103 -19.30 -9.30 6.59
N GLU A 104 -20.51 -9.84 6.48
CA GLU A 104 -21.63 -9.22 5.77
C GLU A 104 -22.05 -7.83 6.33
N LYS A 105 -21.75 -7.58 7.61
CA LYS A 105 -22.08 -6.34 8.32
C LYS A 105 -20.87 -5.43 8.56
N ASP A 106 -19.72 -5.79 7.99
CA ASP A 106 -18.51 -4.99 8.16
C ASP A 106 -18.54 -3.87 7.12
N GLU A 107 -18.51 -2.63 7.62
CA GLU A 107 -18.32 -1.42 6.82
C GLU A 107 -17.04 -0.73 7.29
N TYR A 108 -16.25 -0.26 6.37
CA TYR A 108 -14.97 0.40 6.63
C TYR A 108 -14.65 1.39 5.52
N THR A 109 -13.78 2.33 5.82
CA THR A 109 -13.37 3.37 4.88
C THR A 109 -12.04 3.00 4.24
N LEU A 110 -11.97 3.07 2.91
CA LEU A 110 -10.72 3.16 2.17
C LEU A 110 -10.40 4.63 1.97
N THR A 111 -9.22 5.03 2.38
CA THR A 111 -8.67 6.37 2.14
C THR A 111 -7.36 6.27 1.37
N ILE A 112 -7.20 7.09 0.34
CA ILE A 112 -5.99 7.19 -0.46
C ILE A 112 -5.36 8.55 -0.22
N TYR A 113 -4.09 8.56 0.20
CA TYR A 113 -3.30 9.77 0.39
C TYR A 113 -2.18 9.83 -0.64
N LEU A 114 -1.90 11.02 -1.14
CA LEU A 114 -0.74 11.34 -1.97
C LEU A 114 0.23 12.22 -1.19
N GLY A 115 1.53 11.86 -1.23
CA GLY A 115 2.56 12.55 -0.46
C GLY A 115 2.76 11.98 0.94
N GLU A 116 3.39 12.77 1.80
CA GLU A 116 3.72 12.37 3.18
C GLU A 116 2.59 12.64 4.18
N ASP A 117 1.74 13.64 3.86
CA ASP A 117 0.68 14.11 4.75
C ASP A 117 -0.58 13.25 4.65
N GLU A 118 -0.98 12.68 5.78
CA GLU A 118 -2.23 11.93 5.92
C GLU A 118 -3.42 12.80 6.42
N GLN A 119 -3.29 14.13 6.40
CA GLN A 119 -4.39 15.02 6.80
C GLN A 119 -5.32 15.36 5.64
N ASN A 120 -4.81 15.31 4.41
CA ASN A 120 -5.55 15.67 3.20
C ASN A 120 -5.68 14.45 2.27
N PRO A 121 -6.77 13.67 2.40
CA PRO A 121 -6.98 12.53 1.51
C PRO A 121 -7.26 13.00 0.07
N SER A 122 -6.62 12.34 -0.89
CA SER A 122 -6.91 12.54 -2.32
C SER A 122 -8.23 11.88 -2.73
N TRP A 123 -8.56 10.79 -2.05
CA TRP A 123 -9.83 10.07 -2.25
C TRP A 123 -10.21 9.29 -0.99
N ASN A 124 -11.50 9.17 -0.75
CA ASN A 124 -12.04 8.24 0.26
C ASN A 124 -13.39 7.66 -0.18
N GLY A 125 -13.71 6.48 0.33
CA GLY A 125 -14.98 5.81 0.07
C GLY A 125 -15.25 4.71 1.08
N THR A 126 -16.52 4.40 1.29
CA THR A 126 -16.95 3.30 2.14
C THR A 126 -16.96 2.00 1.35
N LEU A 127 -16.39 0.96 1.92
CA LEU A 127 -16.37 -0.39 1.38
C LEU A 127 -17.15 -1.35 2.29
N SER A 128 -17.77 -2.33 1.69
CA SER A 128 -18.46 -3.44 2.36
C SER A 128 -18.38 -4.69 1.49
N ARG A 129 -18.84 -5.83 2.00
CA ARG A 129 -18.84 -7.10 1.26
C ARG A 129 -19.54 -7.05 -0.11
N GLY A 130 -20.51 -6.16 -0.30
CA GLY A 130 -21.21 -5.97 -1.57
C GLY A 130 -20.56 -4.96 -2.54
N THR A 131 -19.39 -4.42 -2.21
CA THR A 131 -18.70 -3.46 -3.08
C THR A 131 -18.17 -4.18 -4.33
N GLU A 132 -18.58 -3.71 -5.50
CA GLU A 132 -18.09 -4.23 -6.78
C GLU A 132 -16.61 -3.91 -7.00
N ALA A 133 -15.93 -4.75 -7.77
CA ALA A 133 -14.57 -4.48 -8.22
C ALA A 133 -14.54 -3.19 -9.05
N THR A 134 -13.76 -2.22 -8.62
CA THR A 134 -13.76 -0.86 -9.17
C THR A 134 -12.38 -0.50 -9.70
N PRO A 135 -12.25 -0.12 -10.96
CA PRO A 135 -11.01 0.38 -11.50
C PRO A 135 -10.65 1.74 -10.90
N PHE A 136 -9.37 1.98 -10.73
CA PHE A 136 -8.84 3.29 -10.35
C PHE A 136 -7.70 3.72 -11.28
N ASP A 137 -7.59 5.03 -11.41
CA ASP A 137 -6.53 5.71 -12.16
C ASP A 137 -6.16 6.97 -11.38
N ILE A 138 -4.94 7.00 -10.85
CA ILE A 138 -4.46 8.04 -9.96
C ILE A 138 -3.22 8.69 -10.58
N ASP A 139 -3.29 10.00 -10.79
CA ASP A 139 -2.12 10.82 -11.11
C ASP A 139 -1.23 10.92 -9.87
N VAL A 140 0.02 10.48 -10.00
CA VAL A 140 1.03 10.48 -8.92
C VAL A 140 2.28 11.31 -9.28
N GLU A 141 2.25 12.08 -10.38
CA GLU A 141 3.42 12.80 -10.90
C GLU A 141 4.09 13.72 -9.86
N ASP A 142 3.30 14.38 -9.03
CA ASP A 142 3.79 15.29 -8.00
C ASP A 142 3.89 14.64 -6.61
N ALA A 143 3.64 13.34 -6.50
CA ALA A 143 3.64 12.63 -5.24
C ALA A 143 4.92 11.82 -5.03
N GLN A 144 5.53 11.93 -3.85
CA GLN A 144 6.62 11.03 -3.43
C GLN A 144 6.06 9.68 -2.98
N PHE A 145 4.88 9.65 -2.38
CA PHE A 145 4.26 8.45 -1.83
C PHE A 145 2.78 8.36 -2.19
N VAL A 146 2.28 7.13 -2.29
CA VAL A 146 0.86 6.81 -2.23
C VAL A 146 0.60 5.88 -1.05
N THR A 147 -0.44 6.18 -0.27
CA THR A 147 -0.86 5.35 0.86
C THR A 147 -2.30 4.90 0.66
N PHE A 148 -2.54 3.59 0.70
CA PHE A 148 -3.87 3.00 0.83
C PHE A 148 -4.08 2.65 2.30
N LYS A 149 -5.12 3.20 2.91
CA LYS A 149 -5.44 3.02 4.32
C LYS A 149 -6.88 2.57 4.50
N LEU A 150 -7.08 1.49 5.24
CA LEU A 150 -8.38 1.00 5.64
C LEU A 150 -8.60 1.27 7.11
N GLU A 151 -9.77 1.80 7.45
CA GLU A 151 -10.19 2.03 8.83
C GLU A 151 -11.66 1.65 9.03
N GLY A 152 -11.95 0.89 10.07
CA GLY A 152 -13.30 0.45 10.40
C GLY A 152 -13.47 0.03 11.85
N ALA A 153 -14.69 -0.23 12.26
CA ALA A 153 -15.00 -0.69 13.63
C ALA A 153 -14.67 -2.18 13.84
N ARG A 154 -14.54 -2.93 12.76
CA ARG A 154 -14.32 -4.38 12.74
C ARG A 154 -13.33 -4.76 11.65
N ASN A 155 -13.49 -5.94 11.07
CA ASN A 155 -12.63 -6.42 10.00
C ASN A 155 -12.72 -5.51 8.77
N CYS A 156 -11.60 -5.27 8.15
CA CYS A 156 -11.45 -4.56 6.89
C CYS A 156 -10.56 -5.36 5.94
N GLY A 157 -10.82 -5.26 4.65
CA GLY A 157 -10.05 -5.96 3.63
C GLY A 157 -10.09 -5.25 2.28
N LEU A 158 -8.98 -5.29 1.56
CA LEU A 158 -8.82 -4.73 0.22
C LEU A 158 -7.90 -5.61 -0.60
N LEU A 159 -8.33 -5.91 -1.81
CA LEU A 159 -7.49 -6.46 -2.87
C LEU A 159 -7.15 -5.34 -3.85
N LEU A 160 -5.88 -5.18 -4.17
CA LEU A 160 -5.42 -4.38 -5.30
C LEU A 160 -4.89 -5.35 -6.36
N SER A 161 -5.66 -5.52 -7.42
CA SER A 161 -5.33 -6.38 -8.56
C SER A 161 -5.01 -5.53 -9.78
N ASP A 162 -4.19 -6.10 -10.68
CA ASP A 162 -3.75 -5.43 -11.91
C ASP A 162 -3.29 -3.98 -11.68
N ALA A 163 -2.61 -3.79 -10.54
CA ALA A 163 -2.16 -2.49 -10.11
C ALA A 163 -0.72 -2.23 -10.60
N TYR A 164 -0.56 -1.15 -11.38
CA TYR A 164 0.69 -0.79 -12.05
C TYR A 164 1.04 0.68 -11.82
N LEU A 165 2.31 0.92 -11.51
CA LEU A 165 2.95 2.23 -11.59
C LEU A 165 3.56 2.41 -12.98
N ARG A 166 3.35 3.57 -13.61
CA ARG A 166 3.86 3.93 -14.94
C ARG A 166 4.52 5.30 -14.93
N LYS A 167 5.63 5.43 -15.73
CA LYS A 167 6.33 6.70 -15.96
C LYS A 167 5.63 7.57 -16.97
#